data_db874ce0aaa7c52bc661fc698d05d96a
#
_entry.id   db874ce0aaa7c52bc661fc698d05d96a
#
_cell.length_a   1.000
_cell.length_b   1.000
_cell.length_c   1.000
_cell.angle_alpha   90.00
_cell.angle_beta   90.00
_cell.angle_gamma   90.00
#
_symmetry.space_group_name_H-M   'P 1'
#
loop_
_entity.id
_entity.type
_entity.pdbx_description
1 polymer ?
#
loop_
_entity_poly.entity_id
_entity_poly.type
_entity_poly.pdbx_seq_one_letter_code
_entity_poly.pdbx_strand_id
1 'polypeptide(L)'
;MLIGVVAAGLVFAITLLLTGMSSSFHNEVGRTVGAFRADGWLVPGGTSGPFTSVSAFPESVVDDVAGGEGVREASPVVVTGSTVDVSGLTGVNVIGVDPGVIDAAVVKGRGVRRSGQVVADESLGADVGDTFELGDGWVEVVGTVDGLTYFAGTPTLFVSIGDAQALTFAGQPVATAAVVRGELTSPPAGFKVLTNAEVEADLARPLRRATQTIDFMKVLLWLVAAGIVGSMVYLSVLERTRDLAVLKATGAANRALLGGLVLQAVVLAGAASLVAEVLALVLGPALAMRAEISVFTLVTLPLVAVAVSLLASAVGLRRTVRTDPALAFS
;
A
#
# COMPACT_ATOMS: atom_id res chain seq x y z
N MET A 1 -8.92 19.65 -27.96
CA MET A 1 -9.46 19.42 -26.60
C MET A 1 -9.49 17.93 -26.22
N LEU A 2 -10.03 17.02 -27.04
CA LEU A 2 -10.12 15.59 -26.72
C LEU A 2 -8.75 14.96 -26.38
N ILE A 3 -7.72 15.23 -27.20
CA ILE A 3 -6.35 14.71 -26.99
C ILE A 3 -5.80 15.16 -25.62
N GLY A 4 -6.05 16.40 -25.24
CA GLY A 4 -5.59 16.93 -23.94
C GLY A 4 -6.33 16.28 -22.75
N VAL A 5 -7.64 16.01 -22.88
CA VAL A 5 -8.41 15.27 -21.85
C VAL A 5 -7.87 13.85 -21.69
N VAL A 6 -7.60 13.16 -22.80
CA VAL A 6 -7.02 11.80 -22.75
C VAL A 6 -5.60 11.83 -22.14
N ALA A 7 -4.77 12.81 -22.53
CA ALA A 7 -3.43 12.96 -21.97
C ALA A 7 -3.46 13.24 -20.45
N ALA A 8 -4.33 14.17 -20.00
CA ALA A 8 -4.51 14.43 -18.57
C ALA A 8 -5.09 13.21 -17.85
N GLY A 9 -6.04 12.49 -18.46
CA GLY A 9 -6.62 11.26 -17.94
C GLY A 9 -5.58 10.16 -17.75
N LEU A 10 -4.65 10.01 -18.68
CA LEU A 10 -3.53 9.05 -18.55
C LEU A 10 -2.63 9.40 -17.36
N VAL A 11 -2.27 10.68 -17.21
CA VAL A 11 -1.44 11.13 -16.07
C VAL A 11 -2.16 10.91 -14.75
N PHE A 12 -3.46 11.20 -14.68
CA PHE A 12 -4.26 10.93 -13.49
C PHE A 12 -4.41 9.43 -13.22
N ALA A 13 -4.54 8.58 -14.27
CA ALA A 13 -4.59 7.13 -14.11
C ALA A 13 -3.30 6.58 -13.49
N ILE A 14 -2.14 7.02 -13.98
CA ILE A 14 -0.85 6.64 -13.40
C ILE A 14 -0.77 7.10 -11.94
N THR A 15 -1.21 8.33 -11.64
CA THR A 15 -1.23 8.86 -10.28
C THR A 15 -2.14 8.05 -9.36
N LEU A 16 -3.30 7.61 -9.87
CA LEU A 16 -4.26 6.78 -9.14
C LEU A 16 -3.66 5.40 -8.83
N LEU A 17 -3.03 4.75 -9.82
CA LEU A 17 -2.37 3.47 -9.66
C LEU A 17 -1.21 3.53 -8.67
N LEU A 18 -0.37 4.57 -8.73
CA LEU A 18 0.71 4.79 -7.75
C LEU A 18 0.17 5.06 -6.35
N THR A 19 -0.97 5.73 -6.23
CA THR A 19 -1.62 5.98 -4.94
C THR A 19 -2.19 4.67 -4.38
N GLY A 20 -2.86 3.86 -5.21
CA GLY A 20 -3.33 2.53 -4.84
C GLY A 20 -2.20 1.62 -4.37
N MET A 21 -1.08 1.60 -5.09
CA MET A 21 0.11 0.84 -4.72
C MET A 21 0.72 1.29 -3.38
N SER A 22 0.83 2.60 -3.15
CA SER A 22 1.29 3.15 -1.87
C SER A 22 0.35 2.80 -0.72
N SER A 23 -0.97 2.83 -0.95
CA SER A 23 -1.97 2.43 0.05
C SER A 23 -1.90 0.93 0.35
N SER A 24 -1.68 0.09 -0.67
CA SER A 24 -1.52 -1.36 -0.50
C SER A 24 -0.36 -1.68 0.42
N PHE A 25 0.79 -1.01 0.29
CA PHE A 25 1.94 -1.21 1.18
C PHE A 25 1.62 -0.94 2.66
N HIS A 26 0.86 0.12 2.94
CA HIS A 26 0.48 0.44 4.32
C HIS A 26 -0.54 -0.56 4.89
N ASN A 27 -1.53 -0.93 4.08
CA ASN A 27 -2.57 -1.88 4.49
C ASN A 27 -2.01 -3.29 4.69
N GLU A 28 -1.08 -3.71 3.84
CA GLU A 28 -0.36 -4.98 3.92
C GLU A 28 0.37 -5.14 5.27
N VAL A 29 1.13 -4.12 5.66
CA VAL A 29 1.86 -4.11 6.93
C VAL A 29 0.91 -4.21 8.12
N GLY A 30 -0.13 -3.38 8.16
CA GLY A 30 -1.12 -3.38 9.25
C GLY A 30 -1.90 -4.70 9.35
N ARG A 31 -2.26 -5.31 8.20
CA ARG A 31 -2.94 -6.62 8.17
C ARG A 31 -2.03 -7.72 8.69
N THR A 32 -0.78 -7.77 8.23
CA THR A 32 0.17 -8.80 8.64
C THR A 32 0.44 -8.74 10.14
N VAL A 33 0.71 -7.57 10.70
CA VAL A 33 0.92 -7.42 12.16
C VAL A 33 -0.37 -7.70 12.94
N GLY A 34 -1.51 -7.19 12.45
CA GLY A 34 -2.82 -7.37 13.08
C GLY A 34 -3.31 -8.82 13.13
N ALA A 35 -2.86 -9.69 12.19
CA ALA A 35 -3.22 -11.10 12.14
C ALA A 35 -2.84 -11.88 13.40
N PHE A 36 -1.76 -11.47 14.06
CA PHE A 36 -1.25 -12.10 15.28
C PHE A 36 -2.05 -11.71 16.55
N ARG A 37 -2.84 -10.63 16.50
CA ARG A 37 -3.59 -10.11 17.67
C ARG A 37 -2.70 -9.95 18.91
N ALA A 38 -1.45 -9.53 18.70
CA ALA A 38 -0.49 -9.30 19.76
C ALA A 38 -0.82 -8.01 20.50
N ASP A 39 -0.62 -8.00 21.83
CA ASP A 39 -0.58 -6.78 22.63
C ASP A 39 0.85 -6.20 22.64
N GLY A 40 1.87 -7.06 22.46
CA GLY A 40 3.26 -6.69 22.32
C GLY A 40 4.11 -7.77 21.66
N TRP A 41 5.32 -7.40 21.26
CA TRP A 41 6.27 -8.29 20.58
C TRP A 41 7.59 -8.28 21.34
N LEU A 42 8.00 -9.44 21.83
CA LEU A 42 9.32 -9.60 22.47
C LEU A 42 10.37 -9.84 21.40
N VAL A 43 11.42 -9.05 21.41
CA VAL A 43 12.58 -9.20 20.53
C VAL A 43 13.88 -8.90 21.29
N PRO A 44 15.04 -9.42 20.85
CA PRO A 44 16.33 -9.04 21.43
C PRO A 44 16.59 -7.53 21.35
N GLY A 45 17.16 -6.95 22.38
CA GLY A 45 17.29 -5.50 22.56
C GLY A 45 18.07 -4.76 21.44
N GLY A 46 18.99 -5.47 20.77
CA GLY A 46 19.79 -4.92 19.65
C GLY A 46 19.09 -4.94 18.28
N THR A 47 17.90 -5.56 18.17
CA THR A 47 17.18 -5.69 16.89
C THR A 47 16.22 -4.54 16.64
N SER A 48 15.92 -4.28 15.38
CA SER A 48 14.93 -3.27 15.02
C SER A 48 13.49 -3.77 15.15
N GLY A 49 13.25 -5.04 14.88
CA GLY A 49 11.95 -5.69 14.96
C GLY A 49 12.00 -7.14 14.47
N PRO A 50 10.86 -7.83 14.47
CA PRO A 50 10.80 -9.27 14.19
C PRO A 50 10.97 -9.62 12.71
N PHE A 51 10.68 -8.71 11.78
CA PHE A 51 10.58 -9.02 10.34
C PHE A 51 11.80 -8.62 9.54
N THR A 52 12.59 -7.64 9.99
CA THR A 52 13.74 -7.11 9.25
C THR A 52 15.08 -7.44 9.86
N SER A 53 15.09 -8.04 11.04
CA SER A 53 16.31 -8.40 11.76
C SER A 53 16.28 -9.88 12.12
N VAL A 54 17.26 -10.63 11.63
CA VAL A 54 17.42 -12.04 12.03
C VAL A 54 18.22 -12.07 13.34
N SER A 55 17.54 -12.40 14.43
CA SER A 55 18.18 -12.56 15.75
C SER A 55 17.49 -13.70 16.48
N ALA A 56 18.15 -14.83 16.51
CA ALA A 56 17.64 -16.03 17.17
C ALA A 56 17.98 -16.03 18.64
N PHE A 57 17.04 -16.51 19.47
CA PHE A 57 17.22 -16.72 20.91
C PHE A 57 16.54 -18.04 21.34
N PRO A 58 16.95 -18.65 22.44
CA PRO A 58 16.36 -19.90 22.92
C PRO A 58 14.86 -19.75 23.19
N GLU A 59 14.06 -20.71 22.73
CA GLU A 59 12.61 -20.72 22.94
C GLU A 59 12.22 -20.73 24.42
N SER A 60 13.07 -21.26 25.32
CA SER A 60 12.87 -21.22 26.77
C SER A 60 12.65 -19.79 27.34
N VAL A 61 13.18 -18.77 26.68
CA VAL A 61 12.91 -17.38 27.07
C VAL A 61 11.43 -17.02 26.89
N VAL A 62 10.77 -17.62 25.88
CA VAL A 62 9.33 -17.40 25.67
C VAL A 62 8.52 -18.07 26.78
N ASP A 63 8.93 -19.26 27.22
CA ASP A 63 8.32 -19.98 28.36
C ASP A 63 8.44 -19.16 29.66
N ASP A 64 9.60 -18.57 29.88
CA ASP A 64 9.85 -17.70 31.06
C ASP A 64 8.91 -16.45 31.00
N VAL A 65 8.73 -15.87 29.83
CA VAL A 65 7.84 -14.72 29.62
C VAL A 65 6.38 -15.11 29.78
N ALA A 66 5.98 -16.29 29.33
CA ALA A 66 4.61 -16.80 29.49
C ALA A 66 4.21 -16.96 30.96
N GLY A 67 5.19 -17.23 31.85
CA GLY A 67 5.01 -17.25 33.32
C GLY A 67 5.06 -15.88 34.01
N GLY A 68 5.26 -14.78 33.23
CA GLY A 68 5.43 -13.43 33.75
C GLY A 68 4.12 -12.80 34.24
N GLU A 69 4.24 -11.86 35.19
CA GLU A 69 3.09 -11.13 35.72
C GLU A 69 2.45 -10.25 34.63
N GLY A 70 1.13 -10.33 34.46
CA GLY A 70 0.36 -9.59 33.48
C GLY A 70 0.32 -10.23 32.08
N VAL A 71 1.13 -11.25 31.78
CA VAL A 71 1.12 -12.00 30.53
C VAL A 71 0.04 -13.06 30.57
N ARG A 72 -0.83 -13.07 29.57
CA ARG A 72 -1.86 -14.11 29.39
C ARG A 72 -1.37 -15.26 28.55
N GLU A 73 -0.55 -14.96 27.55
CA GLU A 73 0.01 -15.91 26.61
C GLU A 73 1.27 -15.30 25.98
N ALA A 74 2.29 -16.13 25.77
CA ALA A 74 3.42 -15.80 24.93
C ALA A 74 3.68 -16.98 24.01
N SER A 75 3.85 -16.70 22.71
CA SER A 75 4.05 -17.71 21.67
C SER A 75 5.29 -17.38 20.85
N PRO A 76 6.18 -18.36 20.61
CA PRO A 76 7.36 -18.16 19.79
C PRO A 76 6.97 -17.92 18.32
N VAL A 77 7.78 -17.11 17.64
CA VAL A 77 7.65 -16.85 16.20
C VAL A 77 9.01 -16.99 15.56
N VAL A 78 9.06 -17.69 14.44
CA VAL A 78 10.23 -17.74 13.55
C VAL A 78 9.86 -17.10 12.23
N VAL A 79 10.58 -16.06 11.84
CA VAL A 79 10.39 -15.38 10.55
C VAL A 79 11.59 -15.67 9.66
N THR A 80 11.33 -16.17 8.45
CA THR A 80 12.35 -16.49 7.45
C THR A 80 11.79 -16.30 6.05
N GLY A 81 12.61 -16.45 5.04
CA GLY A 81 12.20 -16.47 3.63
C GLY A 81 12.55 -17.78 2.98
N SER A 82 11.77 -18.18 1.98
CA SER A 82 12.02 -19.38 1.17
C SER A 82 11.57 -19.13 -0.28
N THR A 83 11.76 -20.15 -1.11
CA THR A 83 11.22 -20.17 -2.48
C THR A 83 10.44 -21.47 -2.64
N VAL A 84 9.27 -21.37 -3.24
CA VAL A 84 8.40 -22.51 -3.54
C VAL A 84 8.07 -22.55 -5.03
N ASP A 85 7.74 -23.73 -5.55
CA ASP A 85 7.27 -23.93 -6.93
C ASP A 85 5.82 -24.42 -6.88
N VAL A 86 4.87 -23.50 -7.06
CA VAL A 86 3.44 -23.82 -7.14
C VAL A 86 2.93 -23.61 -8.56
N SER A 87 3.17 -22.45 -9.14
CA SER A 87 2.87 -22.09 -10.53
C SER A 87 4.08 -21.47 -11.24
N GLY A 88 5.28 -21.81 -10.75
CA GLY A 88 6.58 -21.22 -11.06
C GLY A 88 7.30 -20.83 -9.77
N LEU A 89 8.63 -20.68 -9.85
CA LEU A 89 9.46 -20.32 -8.70
C LEU A 89 9.03 -18.96 -8.14
N THR A 90 8.51 -18.98 -6.92
CA THR A 90 7.99 -17.80 -6.22
C THR A 90 8.65 -17.66 -4.86
N GLY A 91 9.22 -16.49 -4.59
CA GLY A 91 9.72 -16.15 -3.24
C GLY A 91 8.55 -16.01 -2.27
N VAL A 92 8.68 -16.56 -1.08
CA VAL A 92 7.66 -16.53 -0.04
C VAL A 92 8.26 -16.15 1.31
N ASN A 93 7.47 -15.48 2.12
CA ASN A 93 7.77 -15.29 3.52
C ASN A 93 7.26 -16.50 4.30
N VAL A 94 8.07 -17.09 5.14
CA VAL A 94 7.68 -18.22 5.99
C VAL A 94 7.66 -17.77 7.45
N ILE A 95 6.53 -17.96 8.11
CA ILE A 95 6.35 -17.62 9.51
C ILE A 95 5.93 -18.87 10.28
N GLY A 96 6.82 -19.35 11.12
CA GLY A 96 6.55 -20.41 12.07
C GLY A 96 5.77 -19.86 13.27
N VAL A 97 4.67 -20.51 13.60
CA VAL A 97 3.79 -20.13 14.70
C VAL A 97 3.25 -21.32 15.45
N ASP A 98 2.86 -21.11 16.69
CA ASP A 98 2.09 -22.09 17.45
C ASP A 98 0.66 -22.23 16.92
N PRO A 99 0.03 -23.41 17.14
CA PRO A 99 -1.37 -23.62 16.80
C PRO A 99 -2.28 -22.58 17.45
N GLY A 100 -3.15 -21.97 16.65
CA GLY A 100 -4.13 -20.99 17.14
C GLY A 100 -3.71 -19.52 17.02
N VAL A 101 -2.43 -19.23 16.86
CA VAL A 101 -1.93 -17.84 16.82
C VAL A 101 -2.59 -17.03 15.70
N ILE A 102 -2.74 -17.63 14.51
CA ILE A 102 -3.29 -16.95 13.33
C ILE A 102 -4.68 -17.47 12.90
N ASP A 103 -5.31 -18.33 13.70
CA ASP A 103 -6.61 -18.98 13.31
C ASP A 103 -7.69 -17.96 12.95
N ALA A 104 -7.69 -16.83 13.60
CA ALA A 104 -8.65 -15.76 13.35
C ALA A 104 -8.46 -15.04 11.99
N ALA A 105 -7.31 -15.21 11.35
CA ALA A 105 -6.99 -14.65 10.05
C ALA A 105 -7.30 -15.63 8.90
N VAL A 106 -7.56 -16.90 9.21
CA VAL A 106 -7.87 -17.93 8.20
C VAL A 106 -9.24 -17.65 7.57
N VAL A 107 -9.26 -17.58 6.24
CA VAL A 107 -10.47 -17.30 5.46
C VAL A 107 -11.15 -18.59 4.99
N LYS A 108 -10.34 -19.59 4.54
CA LYS A 108 -10.82 -20.90 4.11
C LYS A 108 -10.03 -21.99 4.81
N GLY A 109 -10.66 -23.11 5.09
CA GLY A 109 -10.00 -24.24 5.74
C GLY A 109 -9.80 -24.04 7.24
N ARG A 110 -8.62 -24.34 7.75
CA ARG A 110 -8.26 -24.27 9.17
C ARG A 110 -6.81 -23.84 9.37
N GLY A 111 -6.46 -23.43 10.58
CA GLY A 111 -5.07 -23.13 10.95
C GLY A 111 -4.18 -24.36 11.02
N VAL A 112 -2.87 -24.12 11.07
CA VAL A 112 -1.85 -25.15 11.25
C VAL A 112 -2.03 -25.82 12.62
N ARG A 113 -1.94 -27.16 12.67
CA ARG A 113 -2.06 -27.96 13.90
C ARG A 113 -0.89 -28.91 14.11
N ARG A 114 -0.19 -29.27 13.06
CA ARG A 114 0.92 -30.23 13.07
C ARG A 114 1.94 -29.92 11.98
N SER A 115 3.12 -30.52 12.11
CA SER A 115 4.17 -30.46 11.08
C SER A 115 3.66 -30.95 9.71
N GLY A 116 4.21 -30.39 8.64
CA GLY A 116 3.83 -30.67 7.26
C GLY A 116 2.52 -30.00 6.80
N GLN A 117 1.94 -29.11 7.62
CA GLN A 117 0.77 -28.31 7.27
C GLN A 117 1.16 -26.84 7.06
N VAL A 118 0.51 -26.21 6.09
CA VAL A 118 0.71 -24.78 5.80
C VAL A 118 -0.63 -24.06 5.62
N VAL A 119 -0.70 -22.83 6.10
CA VAL A 119 -1.72 -21.87 5.72
C VAL A 119 -1.04 -20.87 4.77
N ALA A 120 -1.56 -20.76 3.54
CA ALA A 120 -0.97 -19.96 2.48
C ALA A 120 -1.78 -18.69 2.22
N ASP A 121 -1.11 -17.59 1.89
CA ASP A 121 -1.81 -16.42 1.36
C ASP A 121 -2.37 -16.72 -0.04
N GLU A 122 -3.62 -16.28 -0.31
CA GLU A 122 -4.31 -16.55 -1.59
C GLU A 122 -3.55 -16.01 -2.81
N SER A 123 -2.65 -15.03 -2.62
CA SER A 123 -1.81 -14.50 -3.70
C SER A 123 -0.78 -15.50 -4.23
N LEU A 124 -0.49 -16.57 -3.49
CA LEU A 124 0.36 -17.66 -3.96
C LEU A 124 -0.32 -18.50 -5.06
N GLY A 125 -1.66 -18.50 -5.11
CA GLY A 125 -2.44 -19.31 -6.07
C GLY A 125 -2.55 -20.79 -5.70
N ALA A 126 -2.27 -21.16 -4.43
CA ALA A 126 -2.47 -22.49 -3.91
C ALA A 126 -3.81 -22.58 -3.16
N ASP A 127 -4.57 -23.64 -3.38
CA ASP A 127 -5.85 -23.90 -2.74
C ASP A 127 -5.72 -24.95 -1.62
N VAL A 128 -6.73 -25.01 -0.75
CA VAL A 128 -6.78 -26.01 0.34
C VAL A 128 -6.79 -27.42 -0.23
N GLY A 129 -5.85 -28.23 0.22
CA GLY A 129 -5.61 -29.60 -0.26
C GLY A 129 -4.44 -29.72 -1.22
N ASP A 130 -3.92 -28.63 -1.75
CA ASP A 130 -2.71 -28.65 -2.57
C ASP A 130 -1.48 -29.02 -1.74
N THR A 131 -0.48 -29.60 -2.41
CA THR A 131 0.80 -29.93 -1.80
C THR A 131 1.94 -29.41 -2.63
N PHE A 132 2.97 -28.88 -1.99
CA PHE A 132 4.19 -28.43 -2.64
C PHE A 132 5.41 -28.63 -1.74
N GLU A 133 6.57 -28.46 -2.31
CA GLU A 133 7.84 -28.62 -1.62
C GLU A 133 8.24 -27.31 -0.91
N LEU A 134 8.56 -27.37 0.38
CA LEU A 134 9.07 -26.27 1.17
C LEU A 134 10.36 -26.70 1.89
N GLY A 135 11.50 -26.16 1.49
CA GLY A 135 12.81 -26.65 1.90
C GLY A 135 13.02 -28.11 1.47
N ASP A 136 13.35 -28.99 2.41
CA ASP A 136 13.58 -30.41 2.14
C ASP A 136 12.32 -31.28 2.35
N GLY A 137 11.15 -30.66 2.60
CA GLY A 137 9.91 -31.39 2.95
C GLY A 137 8.71 -30.99 2.12
N TRP A 138 7.71 -31.88 2.08
CA TRP A 138 6.40 -31.63 1.48
C TRP A 138 5.45 -31.05 2.51
N VAL A 139 4.68 -30.03 2.11
CA VAL A 139 3.64 -29.43 2.94
C VAL A 139 2.29 -29.48 2.25
N GLU A 140 1.24 -29.64 3.04
CA GLU A 140 -0.16 -29.64 2.62
C GLU A 140 -0.82 -28.30 3.00
N VAL A 141 -1.46 -27.64 2.06
CA VAL A 141 -2.25 -26.42 2.32
C VAL A 141 -3.52 -26.80 3.06
N VAL A 142 -3.63 -26.44 4.33
CA VAL A 142 -4.79 -26.76 5.17
C VAL A 142 -5.73 -25.58 5.36
N GLY A 143 -5.32 -24.40 4.97
CA GLY A 143 -6.13 -23.19 4.98
C GLY A 143 -5.50 -22.07 4.17
N THR A 144 -6.28 -21.03 3.91
CA THR A 144 -5.82 -19.82 3.23
C THR A 144 -6.11 -18.57 4.05
N VAL A 145 -5.28 -17.55 3.87
CA VAL A 145 -5.45 -16.19 4.37
C VAL A 145 -5.51 -15.22 3.19
N ASP A 146 -6.11 -14.05 3.37
CA ASP A 146 -6.22 -13.05 2.29
C ASP A 146 -5.44 -11.78 2.66
N GLY A 147 -4.48 -11.44 1.80
CA GLY A 147 -3.71 -10.20 1.88
C GLY A 147 -2.76 -10.12 3.06
N LEU A 148 -2.31 -11.28 3.59
CA LEU A 148 -1.20 -11.36 4.54
C LEU A 148 0.11 -11.52 3.77
N THR A 149 0.42 -10.49 3.02
CA THR A 149 1.66 -10.35 2.25
C THR A 149 2.54 -9.28 2.91
N TYR A 150 3.83 -9.28 2.62
CA TYR A 150 4.71 -8.16 2.93
C TYR A 150 5.91 -8.13 1.98
N PHE A 151 6.71 -7.05 2.01
CA PHE A 151 7.75 -6.78 1.04
C PHE A 151 7.24 -6.72 -0.41
N ALA A 152 6.24 -5.86 -0.63
CA ALA A 152 5.68 -5.60 -1.95
C ALA A 152 4.86 -6.77 -2.54
N GLY A 153 4.00 -7.36 -1.73
CA GLY A 153 3.07 -8.40 -2.16
C GLY A 153 3.67 -9.80 -2.16
N THR A 154 4.81 -10.01 -1.50
CA THR A 154 5.37 -11.36 -1.35
C THR A 154 4.44 -12.21 -0.47
N PRO A 155 3.94 -13.36 -0.96
CA PRO A 155 3.03 -14.22 -0.22
C PRO A 155 3.63 -14.72 1.08
N THR A 156 2.79 -14.85 2.11
CA THR A 156 3.20 -15.42 3.40
C THR A 156 2.65 -16.84 3.56
N LEU A 157 3.51 -17.71 4.03
CA LEU A 157 3.19 -19.05 4.46
C LEU A 157 3.31 -19.14 5.98
N PHE A 158 2.24 -19.56 6.64
CA PHE A 158 2.27 -19.89 8.06
C PHE A 158 2.43 -21.40 8.22
N VAL A 159 3.47 -21.81 8.93
CA VAL A 159 3.80 -23.22 9.20
C VAL A 159 3.89 -23.46 10.70
N SER A 160 4.04 -24.73 11.12
CA SER A 160 4.33 -25.00 12.53
C SER A 160 5.68 -24.38 12.92
N ILE A 161 5.82 -24.02 14.21
CA ILE A 161 7.09 -23.47 14.71
C ILE A 161 8.24 -24.45 14.44
N GLY A 162 8.02 -25.76 14.62
CA GLY A 162 9.02 -26.81 14.37
C GLY A 162 9.44 -26.90 12.90
N ASP A 163 8.52 -26.73 11.94
CA ASP A 163 8.87 -26.72 10.51
C ASP A 163 9.73 -25.51 10.16
N ALA A 164 9.41 -24.32 10.70
CA ALA A 164 10.21 -23.13 10.47
C ALA A 164 11.60 -23.25 11.13
N GLN A 165 11.67 -23.85 12.31
CA GLN A 165 12.95 -24.16 12.97
C GLN A 165 13.79 -25.16 12.17
N ALA A 166 13.15 -26.20 11.61
CA ALA A 166 13.84 -27.17 10.75
C ALA A 166 14.39 -26.47 9.49
N LEU A 167 13.60 -25.60 8.88
CA LEU A 167 13.95 -24.86 7.65
C LEU A 167 15.13 -23.91 7.88
N THR A 168 15.22 -23.26 9.04
CA THR A 168 16.14 -22.13 9.27
C THR A 168 17.26 -22.47 10.23
N PHE A 169 16.99 -23.27 11.25
CA PHE A 169 17.88 -23.52 12.39
C PHE A 169 18.23 -25.00 12.61
N ALA A 170 18.08 -25.82 11.56
CA ALA A 170 18.32 -27.26 11.65
C ALA A 170 17.56 -27.95 12.81
N GLY A 171 16.34 -27.49 13.09
CA GLY A 171 15.48 -28.04 14.14
C GLY A 171 15.84 -27.62 15.57
N GLN A 172 16.74 -26.67 15.77
CA GLN A 172 17.05 -26.16 17.11
C GLN A 172 15.86 -25.36 17.67
N PRO A 173 15.54 -25.48 18.98
CA PRO A 173 14.42 -24.78 19.61
C PRO A 173 14.77 -23.32 19.87
N VAL A 174 14.72 -22.52 18.82
CA VAL A 174 14.99 -21.08 18.81
C VAL A 174 13.83 -20.32 18.19
N ALA A 175 13.61 -19.09 18.66
CA ALA A 175 12.66 -18.15 18.12
C ALA A 175 13.39 -16.90 17.60
N THR A 176 12.81 -16.17 16.66
CA THR A 176 13.31 -14.86 16.21
C THR A 176 12.56 -13.70 16.87
N ALA A 177 11.35 -13.98 17.35
CA ALA A 177 10.51 -13.09 18.12
C ALA A 177 9.53 -13.91 18.96
N ALA A 178 8.81 -13.26 19.88
CA ALA A 178 7.62 -13.84 20.47
C ALA A 178 6.47 -12.84 20.45
N VAL A 179 5.28 -13.36 20.16
CA VAL A 179 4.01 -12.64 20.32
C VAL A 179 3.60 -12.71 21.77
N VAL A 180 3.28 -11.58 22.37
CA VAL A 180 2.83 -11.50 23.76
C VAL A 180 1.40 -10.96 23.78
N ARG A 181 0.52 -11.66 24.49
CA ARG A 181 -0.84 -11.24 24.81
C ARG A 181 -0.92 -10.92 26.30
N GLY A 182 -1.39 -9.74 26.64
CA GLY A 182 -1.33 -9.18 27.97
C GLY A 182 -0.25 -8.10 28.07
N GLU A 183 0.04 -7.65 29.28
CA GLU A 183 1.01 -6.57 29.55
C GLU A 183 2.29 -7.14 30.14
N LEU A 184 3.37 -7.10 29.38
CA LEU A 184 4.70 -7.46 29.85
C LEU A 184 5.42 -6.20 30.35
N THR A 185 5.34 -5.93 31.64
CA THR A 185 5.90 -4.71 32.25
C THR A 185 7.43 -4.76 32.36
N SER A 186 8.01 -5.96 32.53
CA SER A 186 9.44 -6.14 32.73
C SER A 186 9.99 -7.23 31.81
N PRO A 187 10.49 -6.86 30.62
CA PRO A 187 11.11 -7.84 29.74
C PRO A 187 12.39 -8.42 30.35
N PRO A 188 12.76 -9.67 30.01
CA PRO A 188 14.03 -10.27 30.43
C PRO A 188 15.23 -9.42 30.01
N ALA A 189 16.33 -9.54 30.74
CA ALA A 189 17.58 -8.82 30.47
C ALA A 189 18.05 -9.11 29.03
N GLY A 190 18.36 -8.07 28.25
CA GLY A 190 18.77 -8.18 26.86
C GLY A 190 17.63 -8.23 25.86
N PHE A 191 16.38 -8.15 26.30
CA PHE A 191 15.20 -8.10 25.46
C PHE A 191 14.45 -6.76 25.60
N LYS A 192 13.58 -6.49 24.64
CA LYS A 192 12.64 -5.38 24.68
C LYS A 192 11.29 -5.80 24.13
N VAL A 193 10.25 -5.11 24.55
CA VAL A 193 8.90 -5.25 24.01
C VAL A 193 8.66 -4.12 23.02
N LEU A 194 8.18 -4.48 21.85
CA LEU A 194 7.74 -3.54 20.82
C LEU A 194 6.22 -3.52 20.77
N THR A 195 5.67 -2.34 20.54
CA THR A 195 4.26 -2.14 20.21
C THR A 195 3.98 -2.56 18.76
N ASN A 196 2.71 -2.83 18.42
CA ASN A 196 2.33 -3.12 17.04
C ASN A 196 2.76 -2.00 16.08
N ALA A 197 2.66 -0.73 16.48
CA ALA A 197 3.08 0.41 15.66
C ALA A 197 4.60 0.40 15.37
N GLU A 198 5.42 -0.01 16.33
CA GLU A 198 6.87 -0.14 16.13
C GLU A 198 7.21 -1.32 15.22
N VAL A 199 6.47 -2.42 15.33
CA VAL A 199 6.62 -3.59 14.45
C VAL A 199 6.13 -3.27 13.02
N GLU A 200 5.05 -2.54 12.87
CA GLU A 200 4.61 -2.01 11.56
C GLU A 200 5.68 -1.10 10.95
N ALA A 201 6.28 -0.21 11.75
CA ALA A 201 7.37 0.65 11.31
C ALA A 201 8.63 -0.13 10.91
N ASP A 202 8.92 -1.25 11.58
CA ASP A 202 9.99 -2.19 11.21
C ASP A 202 9.69 -2.86 9.86
N LEU A 203 8.52 -3.45 9.72
CA LEU A 203 8.09 -4.15 8.52
C LEU A 203 8.04 -3.20 7.30
N ALA A 204 7.64 -1.94 7.47
CA ALA A 204 7.62 -0.92 6.42
C ALA A 204 9.02 -0.39 6.06
N ARG A 205 10.04 -0.62 6.89
CA ARG A 205 11.37 -0.01 6.72
C ARG A 205 12.04 -0.28 5.36
N PRO A 206 12.07 -1.51 4.81
CA PRO A 206 12.69 -1.77 3.52
C PRO A 206 12.02 -1.01 2.37
N LEU A 207 10.70 -0.79 2.47
CA LEU A 207 9.91 -0.12 1.44
C LEU A 207 9.85 1.40 1.59
N ARG A 208 10.38 1.96 2.69
CA ARG A 208 10.30 3.41 2.97
C ARG A 208 10.91 4.26 1.86
N ARG A 209 12.05 3.85 1.29
CA ARG A 209 12.67 4.58 0.17
C ARG A 209 11.82 4.48 -1.11
N ALA A 210 11.23 3.32 -1.35
CA ALA A 210 10.34 3.11 -2.50
C ALA A 210 9.07 3.97 -2.38
N THR A 211 8.43 3.99 -1.21
CA THR A 211 7.25 4.82 -0.96
C THR A 211 7.56 6.32 -1.06
N GLN A 212 8.69 6.78 -0.54
CA GLN A 212 9.14 8.17 -0.71
C GLN A 212 9.35 8.54 -2.19
N THR A 213 9.92 7.63 -2.99
CA THR A 213 10.07 7.83 -4.43
C THR A 213 8.72 7.91 -5.14
N ILE A 214 7.78 7.03 -4.77
CA ILE A 214 6.42 7.04 -5.29
C ILE A 214 5.72 8.37 -4.94
N ASP A 215 5.85 8.86 -3.71
CA ASP A 215 5.25 10.12 -3.28
C ASP A 215 5.84 11.32 -4.06
N PHE A 216 7.15 11.32 -4.28
CA PHE A 216 7.79 12.33 -5.13
C PHE A 216 7.29 12.27 -6.58
N MET A 217 7.17 11.07 -7.16
CA MET A 217 6.61 10.88 -8.50
C MET A 217 5.16 11.36 -8.58
N LYS A 218 4.33 11.10 -7.57
CA LYS A 218 2.95 11.63 -7.51
C LYS A 218 2.92 13.15 -7.57
N VAL A 219 3.79 13.84 -6.84
CA VAL A 219 3.89 15.31 -6.90
C VAL A 219 4.27 15.78 -8.29
N LEU A 220 5.24 15.17 -8.95
CA LEU A 220 5.61 15.52 -10.34
C LEU A 220 4.45 15.29 -11.32
N LEU A 221 3.75 14.17 -11.20
CA LEU A 221 2.59 13.87 -12.05
C LEU A 221 1.45 14.89 -11.84
N TRP A 222 1.22 15.33 -10.60
CA TRP A 222 0.27 16.42 -10.33
C TRP A 222 0.67 17.73 -11.00
N LEU A 223 1.98 18.08 -11.00
CA LEU A 223 2.47 19.27 -11.71
C LEU A 223 2.30 19.14 -13.22
N VAL A 224 2.58 17.96 -13.79
CA VAL A 224 2.38 17.70 -15.22
C VAL A 224 0.91 17.80 -15.59
N ALA A 225 0.02 17.19 -14.82
CA ALA A 225 -1.42 17.26 -15.01
C ALA A 225 -1.93 18.72 -14.94
N ALA A 226 -1.46 19.48 -13.96
CA ALA A 226 -1.74 20.90 -13.83
C ALA A 226 -1.31 21.70 -15.08
N GLY A 227 -0.11 21.40 -15.59
CA GLY A 227 0.40 22.00 -16.84
C GLY A 227 -0.45 21.68 -18.05
N ILE A 228 -0.88 20.41 -18.22
CA ILE A 228 -1.74 19.98 -19.33
C ILE A 228 -3.10 20.70 -19.26
N VAL A 229 -3.79 20.62 -18.10
CA VAL A 229 -5.10 21.27 -17.95
C VAL A 229 -4.99 22.79 -18.06
N GLY A 230 -3.97 23.41 -17.47
CA GLY A 230 -3.69 24.83 -17.59
C GLY A 230 -3.46 25.26 -19.03
N SER A 231 -2.70 24.48 -19.80
CA SER A 231 -2.46 24.73 -21.23
C SER A 231 -3.74 24.61 -22.06
N MET A 232 -4.60 23.63 -21.77
CA MET A 232 -5.89 23.50 -22.45
C MET A 232 -6.80 24.69 -22.20
N VAL A 233 -6.90 25.14 -20.95
CA VAL A 233 -7.69 26.32 -20.59
C VAL A 233 -7.11 27.58 -21.27
N TYR A 234 -5.78 27.75 -21.25
CA TYR A 234 -5.09 28.85 -21.87
C TYR A 234 -5.35 28.91 -23.40
N LEU A 235 -5.19 27.79 -24.10
CA LEU A 235 -5.48 27.71 -25.55
C LEU A 235 -6.94 28.02 -25.84
N SER A 236 -7.87 27.51 -25.03
CA SER A 236 -9.30 27.84 -25.20
C SER A 236 -9.61 29.32 -25.00
N VAL A 237 -8.90 29.99 -24.08
CA VAL A 237 -9.02 31.45 -23.91
C VAL A 237 -8.49 32.17 -25.14
N LEU A 238 -7.35 31.75 -25.69
CA LEU A 238 -6.78 32.36 -26.90
C LEU A 238 -7.73 32.21 -28.12
N GLU A 239 -8.32 31.04 -28.33
CA GLU A 239 -9.27 30.78 -29.42
C GLU A 239 -10.52 31.65 -29.31
N ARG A 240 -10.93 32.03 -28.08
CA ARG A 240 -12.16 32.83 -27.82
C ARG A 240 -11.88 34.28 -27.42
N THR A 241 -10.65 34.76 -27.62
CA THR A 241 -10.26 36.13 -27.18
C THR A 241 -11.16 37.18 -27.75
N ARG A 242 -11.58 37.05 -29.04
CA ARG A 242 -12.47 38.00 -29.70
C ARG A 242 -13.87 37.95 -29.11
N ASP A 243 -14.42 36.80 -28.83
CA ASP A 243 -15.74 36.64 -28.19
C ASP A 243 -15.75 37.19 -26.77
N LEU A 244 -14.67 36.96 -26.02
CA LEU A 244 -14.48 37.50 -24.67
C LEU A 244 -14.35 39.04 -24.68
N ALA A 245 -13.69 39.59 -25.70
CA ALA A 245 -13.58 41.07 -25.89
C ALA A 245 -14.95 41.70 -26.18
N VAL A 246 -15.77 41.06 -27.04
CA VAL A 246 -17.14 41.51 -27.32
C VAL A 246 -18.02 41.47 -26.08
N LEU A 247 -17.98 40.34 -25.34
CA LEU A 247 -18.72 40.21 -24.08
C LEU A 247 -18.31 41.28 -23.04
N LYS A 248 -17.02 41.62 -22.96
CA LYS A 248 -16.53 42.68 -22.09
C LYS A 248 -17.00 44.05 -22.53
N ALA A 249 -17.03 44.31 -23.84
CA ALA A 249 -17.54 45.56 -24.43
C ALA A 249 -19.06 45.76 -24.22
N THR A 250 -19.85 44.66 -24.16
CA THR A 250 -21.29 44.69 -23.83
C THR A 250 -21.58 44.75 -22.33
N GLY A 251 -20.53 44.89 -21.46
CA GLY A 251 -20.67 45.12 -20.03
C GLY A 251 -20.67 43.85 -19.17
N ALA A 252 -20.26 42.71 -19.74
CA ALA A 252 -20.13 41.47 -18.93
C ALA A 252 -19.09 41.67 -17.80
N ALA A 253 -19.50 41.36 -16.57
CA ALA A 253 -18.63 41.46 -15.41
C ALA A 253 -17.46 40.45 -15.51
N ASN A 254 -16.26 40.87 -15.14
CA ASN A 254 -15.08 39.99 -15.12
C ASN A 254 -15.32 38.69 -14.33
N ARG A 255 -16.18 38.74 -13.31
CA ARG A 255 -16.56 37.56 -12.52
C ARG A 255 -17.32 36.51 -13.34
N ALA A 256 -18.16 36.92 -14.27
CA ALA A 256 -18.90 36.00 -15.14
C ALA A 256 -17.96 35.33 -16.14
N LEU A 257 -17.00 36.04 -16.72
CA LEU A 257 -15.97 35.51 -17.60
C LEU A 257 -15.08 34.50 -16.86
N LEU A 258 -14.64 34.86 -15.64
CA LEU A 258 -13.88 33.99 -14.75
C LEU A 258 -14.68 32.73 -14.40
N GLY A 259 -15.97 32.86 -14.09
CA GLY A 259 -16.85 31.71 -13.78
C GLY A 259 -16.96 30.73 -14.94
N GLY A 260 -17.05 31.21 -16.18
CA GLY A 260 -17.05 30.35 -17.37
C GLY A 260 -15.76 29.55 -17.54
N LEU A 261 -14.60 30.15 -17.28
CA LEU A 261 -13.30 29.48 -17.37
C LEU A 261 -13.09 28.48 -16.23
N VAL A 262 -13.54 28.83 -15.02
CA VAL A 262 -13.55 27.90 -13.88
C VAL A 262 -14.43 26.69 -14.18
N LEU A 263 -15.64 26.90 -14.68
CA LEU A 263 -16.53 25.81 -15.08
C LEU A 263 -15.91 24.91 -16.15
N GLN A 264 -15.25 25.51 -17.15
CA GLN A 264 -14.53 24.76 -18.16
C GLN A 264 -13.41 23.92 -17.57
N ALA A 265 -12.59 24.48 -16.65
CA ALA A 265 -11.53 23.74 -15.97
C ALA A 265 -12.10 22.57 -15.16
N VAL A 266 -13.22 22.77 -14.45
CA VAL A 266 -13.92 21.72 -13.68
C VAL A 266 -14.41 20.61 -14.60
N VAL A 267 -15.04 20.95 -15.72
CA VAL A 267 -15.54 19.95 -16.70
C VAL A 267 -14.38 19.15 -17.32
N LEU A 268 -13.27 19.82 -17.68
CA LEU A 268 -12.10 19.16 -18.23
C LEU A 268 -11.43 18.23 -17.22
N ALA A 269 -11.27 18.68 -15.97
CA ALA A 269 -10.70 17.89 -14.90
C ALA A 269 -11.60 16.69 -14.55
N GLY A 270 -12.92 16.89 -14.50
CA GLY A 270 -13.89 15.81 -14.28
C GLY A 270 -13.86 14.76 -15.39
N ALA A 271 -13.84 15.20 -16.66
CA ALA A 271 -13.71 14.29 -17.79
C ALA A 271 -12.38 13.52 -17.77
N ALA A 272 -11.27 14.18 -17.46
CA ALA A 272 -9.96 13.53 -17.33
C ALA A 272 -9.92 12.54 -16.16
N SER A 273 -10.55 12.86 -15.03
CA SER A 273 -10.66 11.95 -13.89
C SER A 273 -11.47 10.70 -14.22
N LEU A 274 -12.57 10.85 -14.96
CA LEU A 274 -13.38 9.71 -15.38
C LEU A 274 -12.62 8.79 -16.34
N VAL A 275 -11.84 9.36 -17.26
CA VAL A 275 -10.92 8.57 -18.12
C VAL A 275 -9.87 7.86 -17.26
N ALA A 276 -9.34 8.53 -16.24
CA ALA A 276 -8.35 7.95 -15.32
C ALA A 276 -8.91 6.75 -14.54
N GLU A 277 -10.13 6.87 -14.01
CA GLU A 277 -10.80 5.79 -13.28
C GLU A 277 -11.04 4.57 -14.16
N VAL A 278 -11.53 4.78 -15.38
CA VAL A 278 -11.73 3.70 -16.36
C VAL A 278 -10.39 3.02 -16.69
N LEU A 279 -9.34 3.80 -16.97
CA LEU A 279 -8.01 3.25 -17.26
C LEU A 279 -7.44 2.49 -16.06
N ALA A 280 -7.60 3.01 -14.86
CA ALA A 280 -7.12 2.36 -13.64
C ALA A 280 -7.84 1.02 -13.37
N LEU A 281 -9.15 0.94 -13.62
CA LEU A 281 -9.92 -0.29 -13.51
C LEU A 281 -9.50 -1.34 -14.55
N VAL A 282 -9.16 -0.91 -15.77
CA VAL A 282 -8.73 -1.82 -16.84
C VAL A 282 -7.27 -2.28 -16.65
N LEU A 283 -6.39 -1.37 -16.24
CA LEU A 283 -4.95 -1.66 -16.09
C LEU A 283 -4.60 -2.24 -14.72
N GLY A 284 -5.40 -1.96 -13.69
CA GLY A 284 -5.16 -2.43 -12.32
C GLY A 284 -4.91 -3.93 -12.20
N PRO A 285 -5.75 -4.79 -12.82
CA PRO A 285 -5.55 -6.25 -12.79
C PRO A 285 -4.28 -6.75 -13.49
N ALA A 286 -3.70 -5.95 -14.40
CA ALA A 286 -2.45 -6.28 -15.10
C ALA A 286 -1.19 -5.95 -14.28
N LEU A 287 -1.34 -5.26 -13.15
CA LEU A 287 -0.22 -4.99 -12.24
C LEU A 287 0.07 -6.23 -11.39
N ALA A 288 1.35 -6.52 -11.18
CA ALA A 288 1.82 -7.64 -10.37
C ALA A 288 1.39 -7.57 -8.89
N MET A 289 0.96 -6.39 -8.44
CA MET A 289 0.39 -6.16 -7.11
C MET A 289 -1.06 -5.71 -7.23
N ARG A 290 -1.94 -6.23 -6.38
CA ARG A 290 -3.30 -5.71 -6.24
C ARG A 290 -3.24 -4.26 -5.76
N ALA A 291 -3.46 -3.30 -6.67
CA ALA A 291 -3.62 -1.91 -6.29
C ALA A 291 -4.97 -1.76 -5.57
N GLU A 292 -4.95 -1.65 -4.26
CA GLU A 292 -6.16 -1.39 -3.47
C GLU A 292 -6.56 0.08 -3.66
N ILE A 293 -7.39 0.32 -4.66
CA ILE A 293 -7.95 1.65 -4.89
C ILE A 293 -9.13 1.82 -3.92
N SER A 294 -8.88 2.49 -2.81
CA SER A 294 -9.93 2.82 -1.85
C SER A 294 -11.01 3.72 -2.49
N VAL A 295 -12.27 3.52 -2.13
CA VAL A 295 -13.38 4.42 -2.50
C VAL A 295 -13.06 5.87 -2.13
N PHE A 296 -12.38 6.08 -1.01
CA PHE A 296 -11.90 7.41 -0.61
C PHE A 296 -10.96 8.02 -1.66
N THR A 297 -10.06 7.24 -2.24
CA THR A 297 -9.14 7.70 -3.29
C THR A 297 -9.88 8.04 -4.59
N LEU A 298 -10.90 7.26 -4.97
CA LEU A 298 -11.75 7.53 -6.14
C LEU A 298 -12.49 8.86 -6.01
N VAL A 299 -12.91 9.24 -4.82
CA VAL A 299 -13.61 10.52 -4.57
C VAL A 299 -12.64 11.68 -4.42
N THR A 300 -11.51 11.48 -3.74
CA THR A 300 -10.55 12.56 -3.48
C THR A 300 -9.74 12.95 -4.71
N LEU A 301 -9.45 12.01 -5.62
CA LEU A 301 -8.68 12.30 -6.83
C LEU A 301 -9.37 13.35 -7.73
N PRO A 302 -10.67 13.22 -8.10
CA PRO A 302 -11.37 14.26 -8.86
C PRO A 302 -11.36 15.62 -8.14
N LEU A 303 -11.54 15.65 -6.83
CA LEU A 303 -11.53 16.90 -6.05
C LEU A 303 -10.16 17.58 -6.11
N VAL A 304 -9.08 16.82 -5.93
CA VAL A 304 -7.72 17.35 -6.04
C VAL A 304 -7.42 17.77 -7.49
N ALA A 305 -7.86 16.99 -8.49
CA ALA A 305 -7.71 17.33 -9.90
C ALA A 305 -8.38 18.67 -10.23
N VAL A 306 -9.60 18.87 -9.74
CA VAL A 306 -10.31 20.15 -9.88
C VAL A 306 -9.57 21.28 -9.17
N ALA A 307 -9.13 21.09 -7.92
CA ALA A 307 -8.38 22.10 -7.16
C ALA A 307 -7.08 22.52 -7.87
N VAL A 308 -6.30 21.54 -8.34
CA VAL A 308 -5.05 21.76 -9.09
C VAL A 308 -5.34 22.48 -10.41
N SER A 309 -6.40 22.10 -11.11
CA SER A 309 -6.82 22.73 -12.38
C SER A 309 -7.25 24.18 -12.18
N LEU A 310 -7.95 24.47 -11.09
CA LEU A 310 -8.35 25.84 -10.72
C LEU A 310 -7.12 26.72 -10.40
N LEU A 311 -6.15 26.18 -9.66
CA LEU A 311 -4.90 26.90 -9.37
C LEU A 311 -4.10 27.18 -10.64
N ALA A 312 -3.94 26.19 -11.51
CA ALA A 312 -3.26 26.33 -12.79
C ALA A 312 -3.95 27.38 -13.70
N SER A 313 -5.28 27.32 -13.75
CA SER A 313 -6.09 28.30 -14.50
C SER A 313 -5.97 29.71 -13.93
N ALA A 314 -5.97 29.86 -12.61
CA ALA A 314 -5.84 31.17 -11.96
C ALA A 314 -4.51 31.85 -12.27
N VAL A 315 -3.41 31.08 -12.35
CA VAL A 315 -2.09 31.59 -12.73
C VAL A 315 -2.08 32.05 -14.21
N GLY A 316 -2.65 31.27 -15.11
CA GLY A 316 -2.80 31.63 -16.53
C GLY A 316 -3.66 32.90 -16.73
N LEU A 317 -4.76 32.99 -16.00
CA LEU A 317 -5.72 34.10 -16.11
C LEU A 317 -5.14 35.44 -15.61
N ARG A 318 -4.37 35.45 -14.51
CA ARG A 318 -3.74 36.69 -14.02
C ARG A 318 -2.89 37.37 -15.10
N ARG A 319 -2.31 36.58 -16.00
CA ARG A 319 -1.50 37.08 -17.12
C ARG A 319 -2.40 37.64 -18.26
N THR A 320 -3.51 36.93 -18.55
CA THR A 320 -4.42 37.29 -19.66
C THR A 320 -5.32 38.50 -19.34
N VAL A 321 -5.77 38.68 -18.10
CA VAL A 321 -6.57 39.84 -17.66
C VAL A 321 -5.74 41.14 -17.63
N ARG A 322 -4.42 41.04 -17.55
CA ARG A 322 -3.49 42.19 -17.61
C ARG A 322 -3.12 42.63 -19.04
N THR A 323 -3.48 41.87 -20.07
CA THR A 323 -3.26 42.26 -21.45
C THR A 323 -4.26 43.35 -21.85
N ASP A 324 -3.72 44.47 -22.36
CA ASP A 324 -4.46 45.69 -22.74
C ASP A 324 -5.46 45.36 -23.85
N PRO A 325 -6.76 45.74 -23.72
CA PRO A 325 -7.75 45.52 -24.77
C PRO A 325 -7.40 46.23 -26.09
N ALA A 326 -6.53 47.21 -26.09
CA ALA A 326 -6.10 47.94 -27.29
C ALA A 326 -5.34 47.07 -28.30
N LEU A 327 -4.71 45.96 -27.88
CA LEU A 327 -4.00 45.04 -28.76
C LEU A 327 -4.93 44.11 -29.57
N ALA A 328 -6.24 44.12 -29.31
CA ALA A 328 -7.22 43.34 -30.07
C ALA A 328 -7.75 44.07 -31.32
N PHE A 329 -7.40 45.37 -31.47
CA PHE A 329 -7.87 46.20 -32.56
C PHE A 329 -6.74 46.72 -33.48
N SER A 330 -5.50 46.25 -33.28
CA SER A 330 -4.35 46.57 -34.13
C SER A 330 -4.09 45.47 -35.19
#